data_b690ed01bd4f92c89d82b506890256ce
#
_entry.id   b690ed01bd4f92c89d82b506890256ce
#
_cell.length_a   1.000
_cell.length_b   1.000
_cell.length_c   1.000
_cell.angle_alpha   90.00
_cell.angle_beta   90.00
_cell.angle_gamma   90.00
#
_symmetry.space_group_name_H-M   'P 1'
#
loop_
_entity.id
_entity.type
_entity.pdbx_description
1 polymer ?
#
loop_
_entity_poly.entity_id
_entity_poly.type
_entity_poly.pdbx_seq_one_letter_code
_entity_poly.pdbx_strand_id
1 'polypeptide(L)'
;MTLRMKLTAITLDCADPQALAAFYARATGYAMHPRSDREFAGVTREDGLFLGFQRVDGYRAPRWPDGSPPQQSHLDFTVDDLDEAEAVLVRLGAGRPEHQPGGDRWRVLTDPAGHPFCLTLH
;
A
#
# COMPACT_ATOMS: atom_id res chain seq x y z
N MET A 1 25.14 -12.02 -20.03
CA MET A 1 24.31 -13.08 -19.41
C MET A 1 23.47 -12.44 -18.29
N THR A 2 22.18 -12.72 -18.25
CA THR A 2 21.29 -12.25 -17.19
C THR A 2 21.07 -13.35 -16.15
N LEU A 3 20.94 -12.93 -14.90
CA LEU A 3 20.51 -13.85 -13.85
C LEU A 3 19.02 -14.16 -14.02
N ARG A 4 18.63 -15.33 -13.53
CA ARG A 4 17.22 -15.69 -13.43
C ARG A 4 16.68 -15.16 -12.10
N MET A 5 16.29 -13.90 -12.14
CA MET A 5 15.82 -13.19 -10.95
C MET A 5 14.38 -12.75 -11.16
N LYS A 6 13.52 -13.11 -10.22
CA LYS A 6 12.09 -12.80 -10.29
C LYS A 6 11.66 -12.03 -9.04
N LEU A 7 10.96 -10.95 -9.23
CA LEU A 7 10.36 -10.24 -8.11
C LEU A 7 9.21 -11.08 -7.54
N THR A 8 9.34 -11.54 -6.30
CA THR A 8 8.33 -12.40 -5.67
C THR A 8 7.52 -11.68 -4.59
N ALA A 9 8.10 -10.66 -3.97
CA ALA A 9 7.43 -9.99 -2.86
C ALA A 9 7.90 -8.55 -2.73
N ILE A 10 7.01 -7.70 -2.23
CA ILE A 10 7.32 -6.36 -1.76
C ILE A 10 6.84 -6.32 -0.31
N THR A 11 7.70 -5.91 0.62
CA THR A 11 7.35 -5.87 2.04
C THR A 11 7.42 -4.44 2.56
N LEU A 12 6.34 -4.02 3.24
CA LEU A 12 6.25 -2.71 3.88
C LEU A 12 6.31 -2.87 5.39
N ASP A 13 6.98 -1.94 6.06
CA ASP A 13 7.02 -1.91 7.52
C ASP A 13 5.74 -1.30 8.08
N CYS A 14 5.33 -1.71 9.26
CA CYS A 14 4.11 -1.20 9.87
C CYS A 14 4.08 -1.51 11.37
N ALA A 15 3.08 -0.96 12.05
CA ALA A 15 2.82 -1.29 13.45
C ALA A 15 1.87 -2.50 13.59
N ASP A 16 0.92 -2.64 12.68
CA ASP A 16 -0.13 -3.67 12.73
C ASP A 16 -0.29 -4.36 11.38
N PRO A 17 0.48 -5.45 11.15
CA PRO A 17 0.43 -6.15 9.87
C PRO A 17 -0.95 -6.67 9.46
N GLN A 18 -1.72 -7.19 10.42
CA GLN A 18 -3.04 -7.75 10.11
C GLN A 18 -4.03 -6.68 9.66
N ALA A 19 -4.02 -5.52 10.30
CA ALA A 19 -4.88 -4.41 9.90
C ALA A 19 -4.50 -3.90 8.50
N LEU A 20 -3.20 -3.78 8.24
CA LEU A 20 -2.72 -3.32 6.95
C LEU A 20 -3.04 -4.33 5.84
N ALA A 21 -2.86 -5.62 6.11
CA ALA A 21 -3.22 -6.67 5.16
C ALA A 21 -4.72 -6.68 4.88
N ALA A 22 -5.56 -6.49 5.91
CA ALA A 22 -7.01 -6.42 5.72
C ALA A 22 -7.41 -5.23 4.83
N PHE A 23 -6.77 -4.09 5.00
CA PHE A 23 -7.01 -2.93 4.13
C PHE A 23 -6.72 -3.29 2.66
N TYR A 24 -5.52 -3.81 2.39
CA TYR A 24 -5.15 -4.13 1.01
C TYR A 24 -5.96 -5.28 0.43
N ALA A 25 -6.35 -6.27 1.24
CA ALA A 25 -7.23 -7.35 0.77
C ALA A 25 -8.58 -6.80 0.31
N ARG A 26 -9.16 -5.89 1.08
CA ARG A 26 -10.44 -5.27 0.72
C ARG A 26 -10.32 -4.34 -0.47
N ALA A 27 -9.22 -3.58 -0.53
CA ALA A 27 -9.01 -2.61 -1.61
C ALA A 27 -8.76 -3.29 -2.96
N THR A 28 -8.00 -4.39 -2.96
CA THR A 28 -7.54 -5.03 -4.20
C THR A 28 -8.28 -6.30 -4.56
N GLY A 29 -8.89 -6.97 -3.58
CA GLY A 29 -9.41 -8.32 -3.76
C GLY A 29 -8.34 -9.40 -3.71
N TYR A 30 -7.08 -9.05 -3.43
CA TYR A 30 -6.01 -10.04 -3.29
C TYR A 30 -6.27 -10.93 -2.08
N ALA A 31 -5.89 -12.19 -2.19
CA ALA A 31 -6.15 -13.18 -1.14
C ALA A 31 -5.25 -12.96 0.07
N MET A 32 -5.85 -12.95 1.26
CA MET A 32 -5.09 -12.91 2.51
C MET A 32 -4.23 -14.16 2.63
N HIS A 33 -2.95 -13.99 2.95
CA HIS A 33 -2.07 -15.14 3.16
C HIS A 33 -2.50 -15.89 4.44
N PRO A 34 -2.67 -17.23 4.38
CA PRO A 34 -3.23 -17.98 5.51
C PRO A 34 -2.34 -18.02 6.75
N ARG A 35 -1.04 -17.75 6.60
CA ARG A 35 -0.09 -17.69 7.73
C ARG A 35 0.08 -16.31 8.30
N SER A 36 -0.80 -15.37 7.94
CA SER A 36 -0.73 -14.02 8.49
C SER A 36 -0.94 -14.02 9.99
N ASP A 37 -0.09 -13.28 10.72
CA ASP A 37 -0.18 -13.15 12.16
C ASP A 37 0.20 -11.72 12.58
N ARG A 38 0.43 -11.52 13.87
CA ARG A 38 0.73 -10.20 14.44
C ARG A 38 2.09 -9.66 14.02
N GLU A 39 3.02 -10.54 13.66
CA GLU A 39 4.38 -10.14 13.32
C GLU A 39 4.57 -9.93 11.81
N PHE A 40 3.82 -10.69 11.02
CA PHE A 40 3.92 -10.62 9.57
C PHE A 40 2.61 -11.07 8.94
N ALA A 41 2.10 -10.27 8.02
CA ALA A 41 0.88 -10.58 7.29
C ALA A 41 1.06 -10.20 5.84
N GLY A 42 0.14 -10.63 4.98
CA GLY A 42 0.23 -10.22 3.59
C GLY A 42 -0.92 -10.70 2.75
N VAL A 43 -0.91 -10.23 1.51
CA VAL A 43 -1.90 -10.58 0.50
C VAL A 43 -1.16 -11.05 -0.75
N THR A 44 -1.78 -11.96 -1.48
CA THR A 44 -1.18 -12.54 -2.68
C THR A 44 -2.02 -12.20 -3.89
N ARG A 45 -1.39 -11.62 -4.90
CA ARG A 45 -2.01 -11.37 -6.20
C ARG A 45 -2.13 -12.67 -6.96
N GLU A 46 -3.06 -12.74 -7.92
CA GLU A 46 -3.34 -13.94 -8.69
C GLU A 46 -2.10 -14.55 -9.35
N ASP A 47 -1.19 -13.71 -9.83
CA ASP A 47 0.05 -14.15 -10.49
C ASP A 47 1.16 -14.54 -9.49
N GLY A 48 0.87 -14.53 -8.20
CA GLY A 48 1.79 -14.94 -7.16
C GLY A 48 2.61 -13.84 -6.51
N LEU A 49 2.53 -12.60 -6.99
CA LEU A 49 3.22 -11.50 -6.33
C LEU A 49 2.66 -11.33 -4.91
N PHE A 50 3.54 -11.33 -3.93
CA PHE A 50 3.18 -11.20 -2.53
C PHE A 50 3.43 -9.78 -2.05
N LEU A 51 2.43 -9.17 -1.43
CA LEU A 51 2.57 -7.88 -0.77
C LEU A 51 2.53 -8.16 0.73
N GLY A 52 3.68 -8.02 1.37
CA GLY A 52 3.86 -8.36 2.78
C GLY A 52 3.93 -7.14 3.68
N PHE A 53 3.58 -7.33 4.95
CA PHE A 53 3.58 -6.27 5.96
C PHE A 53 4.24 -6.82 7.20
N GLN A 54 5.34 -6.17 7.60
CA GLN A 54 6.17 -6.63 8.71
C GLN A 54 6.06 -5.68 9.89
N ARG A 55 5.78 -6.22 11.08
CA ARG A 55 5.76 -5.40 12.28
C ARG A 55 7.17 -4.94 12.63
N VAL A 56 7.30 -3.69 12.93
CA VAL A 56 8.55 -3.08 13.35
C VAL A 56 8.32 -2.34 14.65
N ASP A 57 9.13 -2.66 15.67
CA ASP A 57 9.07 -1.96 16.94
C ASP A 57 9.42 -0.48 16.73
N GLY A 58 8.63 0.40 17.33
CA GLY A 58 8.86 1.83 17.20
C GLY A 58 8.58 2.34 15.79
N TYR A 59 7.72 1.66 15.03
CA TYR A 59 7.40 2.09 13.67
C TYR A 59 6.97 3.56 13.64
N ARG A 60 7.50 4.28 12.66
CA ARG A 60 7.13 5.67 12.39
C ARG A 60 6.70 5.78 10.93
N ALA A 61 5.49 6.26 10.72
CA ALA A 61 4.96 6.46 9.37
C ALA A 61 5.84 7.47 8.61
N PRO A 62 6.06 7.24 7.29
CA PRO A 62 6.75 8.25 6.48
C PRO A 62 5.93 9.53 6.43
N ARG A 63 6.61 10.64 6.32
CA ARG A 63 5.98 11.95 6.19
C ARG A 63 6.11 12.41 4.74
N TRP A 64 5.00 12.69 4.14
CA TRP A 64 4.93 13.06 2.74
C TRP A 64 4.02 14.28 2.57
N PRO A 65 4.37 15.27 1.73
CA PRO A 65 5.54 15.27 0.85
C PRO A 65 6.87 15.56 1.53
N ASP A 66 6.86 16.16 2.71
CA ASP A 66 8.07 16.56 3.42
C ASP A 66 8.06 16.03 4.84
N GLY A 67 9.25 15.76 5.37
CA GLY A 67 9.42 15.44 6.76
C GLY A 67 10.35 14.27 7.00
N SER A 68 10.35 13.81 8.25
CA SER A 68 11.21 12.73 8.71
C SER A 68 10.40 11.71 9.50
N PRO A 69 10.46 10.43 9.16
CA PRO A 69 11.24 9.87 8.06
C PRO A 69 10.57 10.15 6.69
N PRO A 70 11.37 10.32 5.63
CA PRO A 70 10.79 10.51 4.30
C PRO A 70 10.25 9.21 3.72
N GLN A 71 9.40 9.32 2.72
CA GLN A 71 8.99 8.18 1.91
C GLN A 71 10.22 7.58 1.22
N GLN A 72 10.36 6.26 1.28
CA GLN A 72 11.44 5.54 0.61
C GLN A 72 10.98 4.91 -0.70
N SER A 73 9.72 4.55 -0.77
CA SER A 73 9.10 3.94 -1.93
C SER A 73 7.59 4.09 -1.81
N HIS A 74 6.88 3.86 -2.87
CA HIS A 74 5.42 3.83 -2.83
C HIS A 74 4.90 2.84 -3.87
N LEU A 75 3.67 2.40 -3.67
CA LEU A 75 2.98 1.52 -4.62
C LEU A 75 2.14 2.38 -5.55
N ASP A 76 1.97 1.92 -6.77
CA ASP A 76 1.07 2.54 -7.74
C ASP A 76 0.03 1.52 -8.17
N PHE A 77 -1.22 1.94 -8.17
CA PHE A 77 -2.35 1.11 -8.61
C PHE A 77 -3.07 1.81 -9.74
N THR A 78 -3.56 1.05 -10.72
CA THR A 78 -4.45 1.61 -11.75
C THR A 78 -5.90 1.37 -11.37
N VAL A 79 -6.73 2.36 -11.64
CA VAL A 79 -8.17 2.31 -11.35
C VAL A 79 -8.93 2.90 -12.54
N ASP A 80 -10.23 2.67 -12.58
CA ASP A 80 -11.06 3.18 -13.67
C ASP A 80 -11.48 4.63 -13.46
N ASP A 81 -11.62 5.05 -12.20
CA ASP A 81 -12.12 6.38 -11.84
C ASP A 81 -11.45 6.81 -10.54
N LEU A 82 -10.74 7.94 -10.57
CA LEU A 82 -9.97 8.43 -9.41
C LEU A 82 -10.88 8.81 -8.23
N ASP A 83 -11.96 9.52 -8.51
CA ASP A 83 -12.84 10.00 -7.43
C ASP A 83 -13.59 8.84 -6.76
N GLU A 84 -14.07 7.90 -7.55
CA GLU A 84 -14.75 6.70 -7.04
C GLU A 84 -13.79 5.86 -6.20
N ALA A 85 -12.58 5.62 -6.71
CA ALA A 85 -11.58 4.84 -5.99
C ALA A 85 -11.18 5.52 -4.68
N GLU A 86 -10.96 6.83 -4.69
CA GLU A 86 -10.66 7.58 -3.47
C GLU A 86 -11.79 7.42 -2.44
N ALA A 87 -13.04 7.58 -2.86
CA ALA A 87 -14.17 7.47 -1.93
C ALA A 87 -14.24 6.08 -1.28
N VAL A 88 -14.04 5.03 -2.06
CA VAL A 88 -14.03 3.66 -1.54
C VAL A 88 -12.86 3.45 -0.57
N LEU A 89 -11.67 3.87 -0.96
CA LEU A 89 -10.46 3.63 -0.16
C LEU A 89 -10.48 4.41 1.15
N VAL A 90 -10.99 5.64 1.14
CA VAL A 90 -11.12 6.43 2.37
C VAL A 90 -12.08 5.74 3.33
N ARG A 91 -13.20 5.17 2.84
CA ARG A 91 -14.10 4.38 3.68
C ARG A 91 -13.43 3.16 4.27
N LEU A 92 -12.45 2.58 3.57
CA LEU A 92 -11.69 1.41 4.06
C LEU A 92 -10.59 1.79 5.05
N GLY A 93 -10.28 3.07 5.19
CA GLY A 93 -9.28 3.53 6.15
C GLY A 93 -8.10 4.31 5.57
N ALA A 94 -8.11 4.59 4.27
CA ALA A 94 -7.06 5.40 3.66
C ALA A 94 -7.16 6.86 4.08
N GLY A 95 -6.01 7.52 4.18
CA GLY A 95 -5.94 8.96 4.37
C GLY A 95 -5.80 9.66 3.03
N ARG A 96 -6.20 10.92 2.98
CA ARG A 96 -6.04 11.75 1.78
C ARG A 96 -5.18 12.96 2.10
N PRO A 97 -3.89 12.97 1.67
CA PRO A 97 -3.06 14.16 1.82
C PRO A 97 -3.65 15.36 1.08
N GLU A 98 -3.44 16.54 1.64
CA GLU A 98 -3.90 17.78 1.03
C GLU A 98 -3.14 18.05 -0.28
N HIS A 99 -1.84 17.81 -0.25
CA HIS A 99 -0.98 18.00 -1.42
C HIS A 99 -1.28 16.94 -2.47
N GLN A 100 -1.78 17.37 -3.64
CA GLN A 100 -2.14 16.48 -4.76
C GLN A 100 -1.47 16.97 -6.04
N PRO A 101 -0.19 16.62 -6.24
CA PRO A 101 0.57 17.15 -7.39
C PRO A 101 0.08 16.63 -8.74
N GLY A 102 -0.66 15.51 -8.77
CA GLY A 102 -1.11 14.88 -10.00
C GLY A 102 -2.33 15.53 -10.65
N GLY A 103 -3.09 16.37 -9.92
CA GLY A 103 -4.31 16.97 -10.44
C GLY A 103 -5.32 15.89 -10.83
N ASP A 104 -5.74 15.93 -12.10
CA ASP A 104 -6.72 14.97 -12.64
C ASP A 104 -6.10 13.70 -13.19
N ARG A 105 -4.77 13.60 -13.18
CA ARG A 105 -4.07 12.48 -13.81
C ARG A 105 -3.77 11.33 -12.84
N TRP A 106 -3.46 11.66 -11.59
CA TRP A 106 -3.21 10.68 -10.55
C TRP A 106 -3.59 11.26 -9.19
N ARG A 107 -3.77 10.38 -8.23
CA ARG A 107 -4.16 10.76 -6.88
C ARG A 107 -3.25 10.07 -5.87
N VAL A 108 -2.85 10.80 -4.82
CA VAL A 108 -2.06 10.24 -3.73
C VAL A 108 -2.96 10.03 -2.52
N LEU A 109 -2.91 8.81 -1.97
CA LEU A 109 -3.56 8.48 -0.71
C LEU A 109 -2.52 7.88 0.22
N THR A 110 -2.87 7.70 1.49
CA THR A 110 -2.02 6.96 2.43
C THR A 110 -2.79 5.76 2.96
N ASP A 111 -2.07 4.65 3.16
CA ASP A 111 -2.67 3.48 3.76
C ASP A 111 -2.78 3.63 5.29
N PRO A 112 -3.41 2.68 6.01
CA PRO A 112 -3.54 2.79 7.46
C PRO A 112 -2.23 2.86 8.24
N ALA A 113 -1.12 2.44 7.65
CA ALA A 113 0.21 2.60 8.25
C ALA A 113 0.87 3.93 7.88
N GLY A 114 0.22 4.73 7.04
CA GLY A 114 0.72 6.03 6.62
C GLY A 114 1.62 6.00 5.39
N HIS A 115 1.78 4.85 4.74
CA HIS A 115 2.56 4.80 3.49
C HIS A 115 1.78 5.47 2.36
N PRO A 116 2.38 6.43 1.65
CA PRO A 116 1.76 6.94 0.43
C PRO A 116 1.64 5.87 -0.64
N PHE A 117 0.55 5.90 -1.38
CA PHE A 117 0.40 5.13 -2.61
C PHE A 117 -0.35 5.98 -3.63
N CYS A 118 -0.14 5.67 -4.90
CA CYS A 118 -0.73 6.45 -5.97
C CYS A 118 -1.77 5.64 -6.73
N LEU A 119 -2.79 6.35 -7.18
CA LEU A 119 -3.80 5.83 -8.10
C LEU A 119 -3.61 6.52 -9.44
N THR A 120 -3.58 5.74 -10.50
CA THR A 120 -3.53 6.23 -11.86
C THR A 120 -4.66 5.60 -12.67
N LEU A 121 -5.00 6.20 -13.79
CA LEU A 121 -6.03 5.65 -14.67
C LEU A 121 -5.41 4.61 -15.61
N HIS A 122 -6.23 3.63 -15.96
CA HIS A 122 -5.86 2.63 -16.96
C HIS A 122 -5.53 3.25 -18.31
#